data_91f3bb90b378fbfc5ea1b1e3fe22801a
#
_entry.id   91f3bb90b378fbfc5ea1b1e3fe22801a
#
_cell.length_a   1.000
_cell.length_b   1.000
_cell.length_c   1.000
_cell.angle_alpha   90.00
_cell.angle_beta   90.00
_cell.angle_gamma   90.00
#
_symmetry.space_group_name_H-M   'P 1'
#
loop_
_entity.id
_entity.type
_entity.pdbx_description
1 polymer ?
#
loop_
_entity_poly.entity_id
_entity_poly.type
_entity_poly.pdbx_seq_one_letter_code
_entity_poly.pdbx_strand_id
1 'polypeptide(L)'
;PIYTLVGKLAEHVKKSDKLAVLINNLGGVSPLEMNQITKELVHSALGSSIRYLIGPASLVSALDMKGFSLSVIALKGGIEEALLAEVEASGWQPLVKLEKLAIKKGKKISDKKTVKASSNAQVGKIVETITQTLSDLEDELNKLDAKVGDGDTGSTFATGARDIQKQNKGKKLPLNNVADLLGVVGDRLATVMGGSSG
;
A
#
# COMPACT_ATOMS: atom_id res chain seq x y z
N PRO A 1 -17.30 -9.80 1.12
CA PRO A 1 -17.61 -10.34 -0.22
C PRO A 1 -16.75 -11.54 -0.60
N ILE A 2 -15.39 -11.47 -0.48
CA ILE A 2 -14.49 -12.55 -0.91
C ILE A 2 -14.76 -13.87 -0.15
N TYR A 3 -14.92 -13.82 1.16
CA TYR A 3 -15.17 -15.01 1.97
C TYR A 3 -16.50 -15.71 1.64
N THR A 4 -17.52 -14.94 1.26
CA THR A 4 -18.80 -15.49 0.80
C THR A 4 -18.64 -16.25 -0.52
N LEU A 5 -17.88 -15.68 -1.48
CA LEU A 5 -17.58 -16.33 -2.76
C LEU A 5 -16.73 -17.58 -2.56
N VAL A 6 -15.70 -17.49 -1.74
CA VAL A 6 -14.83 -18.63 -1.40
C VAL A 6 -15.63 -19.77 -0.75
N GLY A 7 -16.54 -19.44 0.18
CA GLY A 7 -17.43 -20.43 0.80
C GLY A 7 -18.25 -21.18 -0.24
N LYS A 8 -18.91 -20.46 -1.16
CA LYS A 8 -19.69 -21.09 -2.26
C LYS A 8 -18.83 -21.94 -3.18
N LEU A 9 -17.63 -21.46 -3.56
CA LEU A 9 -16.71 -22.22 -4.40
C LEU A 9 -16.20 -23.49 -3.70
N ALA A 10 -15.97 -23.42 -2.40
CA ALA A 10 -15.49 -24.56 -1.61
C ALA A 10 -16.51 -25.72 -1.55
N GLU A 11 -17.80 -25.45 -1.73
CA GLU A 11 -18.85 -26.48 -1.79
C GLU A 11 -18.75 -27.34 -3.07
N HIS A 12 -18.13 -26.81 -4.13
CA HIS A 12 -18.03 -27.46 -5.44
C HIS A 12 -16.68 -28.15 -5.70
N VAL A 13 -15.72 -28.04 -4.78
CA VAL A 13 -14.39 -28.66 -4.91
C VAL A 13 -14.08 -29.54 -3.71
N LYS A 14 -13.34 -30.63 -3.95
CA LYS A 14 -12.91 -31.51 -2.85
C LYS A 14 -11.68 -30.92 -2.14
N LYS A 15 -11.59 -31.06 -0.83
CA LYS A 15 -10.43 -30.61 -0.04
C LYS A 15 -9.09 -31.20 -0.49
N SER A 16 -9.12 -32.37 -1.13
CA SER A 16 -7.93 -33.05 -1.67
C SER A 16 -7.51 -32.55 -3.05
N ASP A 17 -8.32 -31.73 -3.72
CA ASP A 17 -8.04 -31.28 -5.08
C ASP A 17 -6.96 -30.19 -5.06
N LYS A 18 -6.04 -30.25 -6.04
CA LYS A 18 -5.18 -29.14 -6.40
C LYS A 18 -5.94 -28.26 -7.39
N LEU A 19 -5.89 -26.96 -7.20
CA LEU A 19 -6.72 -26.02 -7.91
C LEU A 19 -5.87 -25.03 -8.71
N ALA A 20 -6.36 -24.63 -9.89
CA ALA A 20 -6.01 -23.36 -10.51
C ALA A 20 -7.17 -22.39 -10.31
N VAL A 21 -6.82 -21.12 -9.99
CA VAL A 21 -7.81 -20.08 -9.77
C VAL A 21 -7.50 -18.90 -10.68
N LEU A 22 -8.50 -18.48 -11.45
CA LEU A 22 -8.48 -17.23 -12.19
C LEU A 22 -9.16 -16.14 -11.39
N ILE A 23 -8.45 -15.04 -11.21
CA ILE A 23 -8.97 -13.80 -10.61
C ILE A 23 -9.16 -12.80 -11.74
N ASN A 24 -10.40 -12.51 -12.07
CA ASN A 24 -10.74 -11.60 -13.16
C ASN A 24 -11.30 -10.28 -12.62
N ASN A 25 -10.72 -9.16 -13.04
CA ASN A 25 -11.24 -7.82 -12.83
C ASN A 25 -12.32 -7.52 -13.87
N LEU A 26 -13.51 -7.15 -13.44
CA LEU A 26 -14.61 -6.84 -14.36
C LEU A 26 -14.48 -5.45 -15.02
N GLY A 27 -13.45 -4.68 -14.69
CA GLY A 27 -13.07 -3.45 -15.39
C GLY A 27 -12.81 -2.25 -14.48
N GLY A 28 -13.65 -2.02 -13.47
CA GLY A 28 -13.60 -0.81 -12.63
C GLY A 28 -12.93 -0.98 -11.26
N VAL A 29 -12.23 -2.08 -10.99
CA VAL A 29 -11.51 -2.28 -9.72
C VAL A 29 -10.03 -1.92 -9.91
N SER A 30 -9.48 -1.12 -9.00
CA SER A 30 -8.07 -0.72 -9.11
C SER A 30 -7.11 -1.91 -8.92
N PRO A 31 -5.89 -1.86 -9.49
CA PRO A 31 -4.90 -2.92 -9.31
C PRO A 31 -4.57 -3.18 -7.84
N LEU A 32 -4.55 -2.15 -6.99
CA LEU A 32 -4.28 -2.29 -5.57
C LEU A 32 -5.38 -3.08 -4.84
N GLU A 33 -6.64 -2.79 -5.15
CA GLU A 33 -7.78 -3.53 -4.61
C GLU A 33 -7.78 -5.00 -5.09
N MET A 34 -7.47 -5.23 -6.36
CA MET A 34 -7.33 -6.59 -6.92
C MET A 34 -6.21 -7.38 -6.22
N ASN A 35 -5.09 -6.74 -5.89
CA ASN A 35 -4.02 -7.37 -5.13
C ASN A 35 -4.44 -7.70 -3.69
N GLN A 36 -5.25 -6.84 -3.05
CA GLN A 36 -5.81 -7.14 -1.73
C GLN A 36 -6.79 -8.32 -1.79
N ILE A 37 -7.64 -8.39 -2.81
CA ILE A 37 -8.54 -9.52 -3.06
C ILE A 37 -7.73 -10.81 -3.23
N THR A 38 -6.65 -10.75 -4.01
CA THR A 38 -5.74 -11.90 -4.22
C THR A 38 -5.12 -12.36 -2.90
N LYS A 39 -4.66 -11.44 -2.08
CA LYS A 39 -4.10 -11.75 -0.75
C LYS A 39 -5.14 -12.46 0.11
N GLU A 40 -6.35 -11.94 0.19
CA GLU A 40 -7.43 -12.55 0.99
C GLU A 40 -7.80 -13.95 0.46
N LEU A 41 -7.81 -14.15 -0.86
CA LEU A 41 -8.04 -15.46 -1.47
C LEU A 41 -6.97 -16.48 -1.04
N VAL A 42 -5.70 -16.11 -1.13
CA VAL A 42 -4.57 -17.00 -0.77
C VAL A 42 -4.58 -17.33 0.73
N HIS A 43 -5.08 -16.46 1.59
CA HIS A 43 -5.23 -16.70 3.02
C HIS A 43 -6.57 -17.36 3.41
N SER A 44 -7.44 -17.61 2.43
CA SER A 44 -8.76 -18.23 2.68
C SER A 44 -8.69 -19.75 2.87
N ALA A 45 -9.84 -20.35 3.15
CA ALA A 45 -9.97 -21.81 3.28
C ALA A 45 -9.57 -22.56 2.00
N LEU A 46 -9.66 -21.96 0.81
CA LEU A 46 -9.19 -22.57 -0.43
C LEU A 46 -7.68 -22.38 -0.66
N GLY A 47 -7.04 -21.45 0.01
CA GLY A 47 -5.65 -21.05 -0.24
C GLY A 47 -4.65 -22.20 -0.23
N SER A 48 -4.80 -23.17 0.69
CA SER A 48 -3.93 -24.34 0.78
C SER A 48 -4.09 -25.32 -0.39
N SER A 49 -5.20 -25.26 -1.10
CA SER A 49 -5.50 -26.09 -2.27
C SER A 49 -5.08 -25.43 -3.60
N ILE A 50 -4.87 -24.12 -3.60
CA ILE A 50 -4.48 -23.37 -4.81
C ILE A 50 -3.02 -23.69 -5.14
N ARG A 51 -2.81 -24.27 -6.33
CA ARG A 51 -1.49 -24.53 -6.89
C ARG A 51 -1.05 -23.47 -7.88
N TYR A 52 -1.99 -22.99 -8.69
CA TYR A 52 -1.74 -21.96 -9.69
C TYR A 52 -2.75 -20.83 -9.59
N LEU A 53 -2.27 -19.62 -9.81
CA LEU A 53 -3.04 -18.39 -9.90
C LEU A 53 -2.89 -17.80 -11.29
N ILE A 54 -3.99 -17.38 -11.89
CA ILE A 54 -4.04 -16.64 -13.14
C ILE A 54 -4.60 -15.26 -12.85
N GLY A 55 -3.83 -14.23 -13.15
CA GLY A 55 -4.19 -12.86 -12.82
C GLY A 55 -3.68 -12.39 -11.45
N PRO A 56 -4.24 -11.26 -10.92
CA PRO A 56 -5.46 -10.58 -11.38
C PRO A 56 -5.31 -9.92 -12.75
N ALA A 57 -6.30 -10.13 -13.62
CA ALA A 57 -6.32 -9.61 -14.99
C ALA A 57 -7.74 -9.26 -15.45
N SER A 58 -7.86 -8.36 -16.41
CA SER A 58 -9.14 -8.01 -17.03
C SER A 58 -9.33 -8.82 -18.32
N LEU A 59 -9.63 -10.13 -18.18
CA LEU A 59 -9.84 -11.03 -19.32
C LEU A 59 -11.26 -10.92 -19.87
N VAL A 60 -12.24 -10.84 -18.97
CA VAL A 60 -13.63 -10.59 -19.29
C VAL A 60 -14.06 -9.36 -18.52
N SER A 61 -14.25 -8.24 -19.20
CA SER A 61 -14.54 -6.97 -18.56
C SER A 61 -15.70 -6.25 -19.25
N ALA A 62 -16.32 -5.34 -18.52
CA ALA A 62 -17.28 -4.38 -18.99
C ALA A 62 -16.82 -2.97 -18.63
N LEU A 63 -17.32 -1.98 -19.35
CA LEU A 63 -16.96 -0.59 -19.11
C LEU A 63 -17.41 -0.16 -17.70
N ASP A 64 -16.48 0.32 -16.88
CA ASP A 64 -16.70 0.83 -15.51
C ASP A 64 -17.43 -0.13 -14.54
N MET A 65 -17.37 -1.43 -14.76
CA MET A 65 -17.96 -2.39 -13.83
C MET A 65 -17.05 -2.60 -12.60
N LYS A 66 -17.49 -2.08 -11.46
CA LYS A 66 -16.80 -2.27 -10.16
C LYS A 66 -17.11 -3.65 -9.60
N GLY A 67 -16.21 -4.59 -9.86
CA GLY A 67 -16.35 -5.95 -9.38
C GLY A 67 -15.25 -6.88 -9.88
N PHE A 68 -15.28 -8.09 -9.38
CA PHE A 68 -14.36 -9.15 -9.78
C PHE A 68 -15.10 -10.49 -9.85
N SER A 69 -14.53 -11.45 -10.59
CA SER A 69 -14.99 -12.83 -10.60
C SER A 69 -13.86 -13.79 -10.25
N LEU A 70 -14.23 -14.92 -9.69
CA LEU A 70 -13.34 -16.03 -9.38
C LEU A 70 -13.80 -17.26 -10.15
N SER A 71 -12.90 -17.86 -10.90
CA SER A 71 -13.13 -19.16 -11.54
C SER A 71 -12.13 -20.18 -10.98
N VAL A 72 -12.62 -21.36 -10.64
CA VAL A 72 -11.81 -22.40 -10.01
C VAL A 72 -11.92 -23.67 -10.86
N ILE A 73 -10.79 -24.31 -11.13
CA ILE A 73 -10.74 -25.60 -11.79
C ILE A 73 -9.85 -26.58 -11.03
N ALA A 74 -10.30 -27.81 -10.89
CA ALA A 74 -9.49 -28.87 -10.31
C ALA A 74 -8.49 -29.42 -11.33
N LEU A 75 -7.23 -29.52 -10.92
CA LEU A 75 -6.12 -29.96 -11.78
C LEU A 75 -6.11 -31.50 -11.90
N LYS A 76 -6.99 -32.03 -12.74
CA LYS A 76 -7.17 -33.48 -13.00
C LYS A 76 -7.15 -33.77 -14.50
N GLY A 77 -6.75 -34.99 -14.87
CA GLY A 77 -6.96 -35.51 -16.21
C GLY A 77 -6.33 -34.68 -17.34
N GLY A 78 -5.09 -34.20 -17.18
CA GLY A 78 -4.38 -33.41 -18.20
C GLY A 78 -4.68 -31.90 -18.18
N ILE A 79 -5.56 -31.43 -17.30
CA ILE A 79 -5.90 -29.99 -17.21
C ILE A 79 -4.68 -29.17 -16.81
N GLU A 80 -3.82 -29.68 -15.91
CA GLU A 80 -2.60 -29.00 -15.52
C GLU A 80 -1.67 -28.78 -16.72
N GLU A 81 -1.48 -29.80 -17.53
CA GLU A 81 -0.64 -29.73 -18.73
C GLU A 81 -1.22 -28.76 -19.77
N ALA A 82 -2.53 -28.80 -19.98
CA ALA A 82 -3.21 -27.87 -20.87
C ALA A 82 -3.10 -26.40 -20.42
N LEU A 83 -3.20 -26.13 -19.12
CA LEU A 83 -3.05 -24.79 -18.59
C LEU A 83 -1.61 -24.26 -18.65
N LEU A 84 -0.62 -25.15 -18.63
CA LEU A 84 0.81 -24.80 -18.72
C LEU A 84 1.32 -24.73 -20.15
N ALA A 85 0.52 -25.14 -21.15
CA ALA A 85 0.89 -25.04 -22.55
C ALA A 85 1.06 -23.58 -22.99
N GLU A 86 1.91 -23.35 -23.98
CA GLU A 86 2.09 -22.03 -24.57
C GLU A 86 0.78 -21.51 -25.17
N VAL A 87 0.48 -20.25 -24.89
CA VAL A 87 -0.72 -19.56 -25.35
C VAL A 87 -0.33 -18.27 -26.05
N GLU A 88 -0.71 -18.14 -27.31
CA GLU A 88 -0.41 -16.95 -28.14
C GLU A 88 -1.39 -15.77 -27.89
N ALA A 89 -2.49 -16.00 -27.16
CA ALA A 89 -3.47 -14.96 -26.88
C ALA A 89 -2.87 -13.85 -26.01
N SER A 90 -2.78 -12.64 -26.55
CA SER A 90 -2.10 -11.48 -25.94
C SER A 90 -2.70 -11.07 -24.58
N GLY A 91 -3.98 -11.34 -24.35
CA GLY A 91 -4.66 -11.04 -23.07
C GLY A 91 -4.44 -12.10 -21.98
N TRP A 92 -3.97 -13.30 -22.34
CA TRP A 92 -3.77 -14.37 -21.38
C TRP A 92 -2.59 -14.08 -20.46
N GLN A 93 -2.80 -14.21 -19.15
CA GLN A 93 -1.75 -13.99 -18.16
C GLN A 93 -1.05 -15.32 -17.82
N PRO A 94 0.28 -15.33 -17.67
CA PRO A 94 1.00 -16.52 -17.27
C PRO A 94 0.54 -17.02 -15.90
N LEU A 95 0.53 -18.34 -15.74
CA LEU A 95 0.21 -18.97 -14.47
C LEU A 95 1.31 -18.71 -13.45
N VAL A 96 0.91 -18.25 -12.28
CA VAL A 96 1.82 -18.10 -11.12
C VAL A 96 1.65 -19.31 -10.22
N LYS A 97 2.71 -20.11 -10.09
CA LYS A 97 2.74 -21.22 -9.13
C LYS A 97 2.83 -20.68 -7.73
N LEU A 98 1.86 -21.01 -6.89
CA LEU A 98 1.91 -20.66 -5.47
C LEU A 98 2.81 -21.64 -4.73
N GLU A 99 3.92 -21.11 -4.23
CA GLU A 99 4.78 -21.78 -3.25
C GLU A 99 4.40 -21.35 -1.84
N LYS A 100 4.89 -22.07 -0.82
CA LYS A 100 4.67 -21.66 0.57
C LYS A 100 5.14 -20.21 0.76
N LEU A 101 4.23 -19.35 1.16
CA LEU A 101 4.53 -17.95 1.44
C LEU A 101 5.65 -17.86 2.49
N ALA A 102 6.85 -17.53 2.05
CA ALA A 102 7.93 -17.18 2.95
C ALA A 102 7.69 -15.76 3.46
N ILE A 103 7.10 -15.63 4.65
CA ILE A 103 7.00 -14.35 5.34
C ILE A 103 8.42 -13.95 5.73
N LYS A 104 9.06 -13.14 4.92
CA LYS A 104 10.31 -12.47 5.31
C LYS A 104 9.93 -11.42 6.35
N LYS A 105 10.31 -11.67 7.61
CA LYS A 105 10.27 -10.60 8.62
C LYS A 105 11.16 -9.47 8.09
N GLY A 106 10.57 -8.29 7.91
CA GLY A 106 11.35 -7.10 7.58
C GLY A 106 12.49 -6.96 8.59
N LYS A 107 13.65 -6.46 8.15
CA LYS A 107 14.70 -6.07 9.09
C LYS A 107 14.03 -5.18 10.14
N LYS A 108 14.18 -5.54 11.44
CA LYS A 108 13.84 -4.60 12.51
C LYS A 108 14.56 -3.30 12.17
N ILE A 109 13.81 -2.24 11.92
CA ILE A 109 14.36 -0.90 11.90
C ILE A 109 15.04 -0.78 13.25
N SER A 110 16.37 -0.59 13.25
CA SER A 110 17.17 -0.50 14.46
C SER A 110 16.47 0.46 15.42
N ASP A 111 16.39 0.07 16.69
CA ASP A 111 15.74 0.86 17.71
C ASP A 111 16.13 2.33 17.55
N LYS A 112 15.15 3.19 17.26
CA LYS A 112 15.37 4.63 17.13
C LYS A 112 16.11 5.08 18.37
N LYS A 113 17.31 5.63 18.20
CA LYS A 113 18.03 6.25 19.33
C LYS A 113 17.05 7.21 20.02
N THR A 114 16.78 6.96 21.28
CA THR A 114 15.96 7.87 22.10
C THR A 114 16.76 9.15 22.27
N VAL A 115 16.44 10.14 21.45
CA VAL A 115 17.09 11.45 21.50
C VAL A 115 16.45 12.25 22.61
N LYS A 116 17.28 12.75 23.54
CA LYS A 116 16.78 13.59 24.64
C LYS A 116 16.50 15.00 24.16
N ALA A 117 15.37 15.54 24.54
CA ALA A 117 15.03 16.95 24.32
C ALA A 117 16.05 17.86 25.00
N SER A 118 16.35 18.99 24.37
CA SER A 118 17.26 20.00 24.90
C SER A 118 16.78 21.40 24.50
N SER A 119 17.33 22.45 25.12
CA SER A 119 16.86 23.82 24.94
C SER A 119 17.96 24.70 24.34
N ASN A 120 17.64 25.36 23.23
CA ASN A 120 18.46 26.39 22.59
C ASN A 120 17.52 27.47 22.03
N ALA A 121 17.56 28.65 22.61
CA ALA A 121 16.61 29.70 22.27
C ALA A 121 16.74 30.19 20.83
N GLN A 122 17.95 30.27 20.28
CA GLN A 122 18.18 30.71 18.90
C GLN A 122 17.66 29.69 17.91
N VAL A 123 18.00 28.41 18.11
CA VAL A 123 17.53 27.31 17.24
C VAL A 123 16.01 27.16 17.34
N GLY A 124 15.45 27.29 18.56
CA GLY A 124 14.00 27.24 18.76
C GLY A 124 13.26 28.35 18.00
N LYS A 125 13.84 29.58 17.99
CA LYS A 125 13.28 30.69 17.22
C LYS A 125 13.36 30.48 15.71
N ILE A 126 14.46 29.88 15.21
CA ILE A 126 14.61 29.53 13.81
C ILE A 126 13.54 28.51 13.39
N VAL A 127 13.37 27.45 14.19
CA VAL A 127 12.34 26.43 13.96
C VAL A 127 10.94 27.06 13.94
N GLU A 128 10.66 27.97 14.90
CA GLU A 128 9.37 28.67 14.94
C GLU A 128 9.14 29.54 13.70
N THR A 129 10.15 30.30 13.27
CA THR A 129 10.04 31.14 12.07
C THR A 129 9.77 30.27 10.81
N ILE A 130 10.53 29.20 10.61
CA ILE A 130 10.36 28.31 9.44
C ILE A 130 8.96 27.70 9.45
N THR A 131 8.52 27.15 10.58
CA THR A 131 7.22 26.50 10.67
C THR A 131 6.06 27.47 10.54
N GLN A 132 6.20 28.69 11.04
CA GLN A 132 5.20 29.73 10.86
C GLN A 132 5.10 30.14 9.38
N THR A 133 6.23 30.43 8.74
CA THR A 133 6.26 30.78 7.31
C THR A 133 5.62 29.71 6.43
N LEU A 134 5.93 28.43 6.67
CA LEU A 134 5.30 27.32 5.91
C LEU A 134 3.79 27.25 6.14
N SER A 135 3.32 27.54 7.36
CA SER A 135 1.89 27.57 7.64
C SER A 135 1.18 28.76 6.99
N ASP A 136 1.84 29.91 6.96
CA ASP A 136 1.27 31.13 6.35
C ASP A 136 1.21 31.06 4.82
N LEU A 137 2.08 30.26 4.20
CA LEU A 137 2.13 30.04 2.74
C LEU A 137 1.18 28.93 2.26
N GLU A 138 0.36 28.32 3.12
CA GLU A 138 -0.50 27.17 2.78
C GLU A 138 -1.37 27.44 1.53
N ASP A 139 -2.09 28.56 1.52
CA ASP A 139 -3.01 28.89 0.43
C ASP A 139 -2.27 29.23 -0.89
N GLU A 140 -1.11 29.87 -0.78
CA GLU A 140 -0.30 30.22 -1.96
C GLU A 140 0.27 28.96 -2.61
N LEU A 141 0.82 28.04 -1.82
CA LEU A 141 1.35 26.78 -2.28
C LEU A 141 0.25 25.89 -2.88
N ASN A 142 -0.94 25.84 -2.26
CA ASN A 142 -2.08 25.12 -2.84
C ASN A 142 -2.51 25.70 -4.19
N LYS A 143 -2.54 27.03 -4.34
CA LYS A 143 -2.86 27.67 -5.61
C LYS A 143 -1.80 27.42 -6.69
N LEU A 144 -0.53 27.35 -6.31
CA LEU A 144 0.54 27.00 -7.25
C LEU A 144 0.44 25.56 -7.70
N ASP A 145 0.22 24.65 -6.76
CA ASP A 145 0.08 23.23 -7.03
C ASP A 145 -1.15 22.92 -7.89
N ALA A 146 -2.27 23.55 -7.63
CA ALA A 146 -3.50 23.38 -8.41
C ALA A 146 -3.37 23.72 -9.92
N LYS A 147 -2.26 24.32 -10.34
CA LYS A 147 -1.99 24.57 -11.77
C LYS A 147 -1.46 23.32 -12.49
N VAL A 148 -0.87 22.38 -11.76
CA VAL A 148 -0.18 21.20 -12.32
C VAL A 148 -0.45 19.90 -11.53
N GLY A 149 -1.08 20.01 -10.36
CA GLY A 149 -1.39 18.93 -9.42
C GLY A 149 -2.82 19.02 -8.88
N ASP A 150 -3.05 18.44 -7.71
CA ASP A 150 -4.37 18.36 -7.05
C ASP A 150 -4.63 19.49 -6.03
N GLY A 151 -3.65 20.39 -5.84
CA GLY A 151 -3.81 21.60 -5.03
C GLY A 151 -3.70 21.38 -3.52
N ASP A 152 -3.01 20.34 -3.06
CA ASP A 152 -2.91 19.97 -1.64
C ASP A 152 -1.50 20.09 -1.04
N THR A 153 -0.49 20.44 -1.84
CA THR A 153 0.91 20.55 -1.40
C THR A 153 1.08 21.51 -0.22
N GLY A 154 0.41 22.67 -0.27
CA GLY A 154 0.46 23.64 0.85
C GLY A 154 -0.11 23.08 2.14
N SER A 155 -1.24 22.37 2.06
CA SER A 155 -1.87 21.72 3.23
C SER A 155 -0.99 20.62 3.82
N THR A 156 -0.28 19.88 2.97
CA THR A 156 0.68 18.86 3.40
C THR A 156 1.85 19.49 4.18
N PHE A 157 2.47 20.55 3.63
CA PHE A 157 3.55 21.26 4.32
C PHE A 157 3.10 21.93 5.60
N ALA A 158 1.94 22.58 5.59
CA ALA A 158 1.38 23.24 6.78
C ALA A 158 1.06 22.23 7.90
N THR A 159 0.60 21.03 7.56
CA THR A 159 0.37 19.95 8.53
C THR A 159 1.67 19.54 9.21
N GLY A 160 2.74 19.31 8.46
CA GLY A 160 4.07 19.04 9.01
C GLY A 160 4.59 20.18 9.87
N ALA A 161 4.48 21.41 9.38
CA ALA A 161 4.93 22.61 10.09
C ALA A 161 4.21 22.80 11.44
N ARG A 162 2.89 22.63 11.49
CA ARG A 162 2.09 22.73 12.73
C ARG A 162 2.49 21.64 13.75
N ASP A 163 2.78 20.42 13.30
CA ASP A 163 3.27 19.38 14.21
C ASP A 163 4.63 19.74 14.81
N ILE A 164 5.60 20.14 13.99
CA ILE A 164 6.93 20.55 14.47
C ILE A 164 6.83 21.78 15.41
N GLN A 165 5.98 22.77 15.10
CA GLN A 165 5.73 23.91 15.96
C GLN A 165 5.19 23.48 17.34
N LYS A 166 4.26 22.51 17.35
CA LYS A 166 3.73 21.92 18.59
C LYS A 166 4.83 21.22 19.41
N GLN A 167 5.73 20.47 18.75
CA GLN A 167 6.86 19.84 19.43
C GLN A 167 7.84 20.89 20.00
N ASN A 168 8.12 21.96 19.26
CA ASN A 168 8.98 23.06 19.71
C ASN A 168 8.40 23.77 20.93
N LYS A 169 7.13 24.19 20.87
CA LYS A 169 6.41 24.81 22.01
C LYS A 169 6.33 23.88 23.22
N GLY A 170 6.19 22.57 22.98
CA GLY A 170 6.19 21.56 24.02
C GLY A 170 7.57 21.19 24.57
N LYS A 171 8.65 21.86 24.12
CA LYS A 171 10.05 21.61 24.53
C LYS A 171 10.46 20.14 24.34
N LYS A 172 10.03 19.51 23.25
CA LYS A 172 10.29 18.09 22.95
C LYS A 172 11.38 17.88 21.91
N LEU A 173 11.93 18.97 21.32
CA LEU A 173 12.96 18.89 20.30
C LEU A 173 14.38 18.93 20.91
N PRO A 174 15.36 18.23 20.30
CA PRO A 174 16.76 18.21 20.73
C PRO A 174 17.53 19.41 20.13
N LEU A 175 17.23 20.63 20.58
CA LEU A 175 17.69 21.87 19.96
C LEU A 175 19.20 22.15 20.07
N ASN A 176 19.94 21.41 20.92
CA ASN A 176 21.39 21.58 21.07
C ASN A 176 22.24 20.79 20.10
N ASN A 177 21.63 19.83 19.35
CA ASN A 177 22.31 19.01 18.38
C ASN A 177 21.53 19.03 17.05
N VAL A 178 22.12 19.62 16.04
CA VAL A 178 21.48 19.79 14.73
C VAL A 178 21.21 18.46 14.05
N ALA A 179 22.09 17.47 14.13
CA ALA A 179 21.91 16.15 13.52
C ALA A 179 20.72 15.41 14.17
N ASP A 180 20.64 15.44 15.50
CA ASP A 180 19.52 14.85 16.22
C ASP A 180 18.21 15.59 15.93
N LEU A 181 18.25 16.93 15.86
CA LEU A 181 17.10 17.75 15.51
C LEU A 181 16.55 17.39 14.11
N LEU A 182 17.42 17.36 13.11
CA LEU A 182 17.01 17.01 11.74
C LEU A 182 16.48 15.56 11.65
N GLY A 183 17.07 14.62 12.38
CA GLY A 183 16.58 13.26 12.47
C GLY A 183 15.18 13.18 13.07
N VAL A 184 14.94 13.87 14.20
CA VAL A 184 13.63 13.91 14.86
C VAL A 184 12.59 14.62 13.98
N VAL A 185 12.96 15.73 13.35
CA VAL A 185 12.07 16.46 12.42
C VAL A 185 11.71 15.58 11.23
N GLY A 186 12.68 14.94 10.57
CA GLY A 186 12.45 14.06 9.45
C GLY A 186 11.50 12.89 9.79
N ASP A 187 11.74 12.22 10.92
CA ASP A 187 10.87 11.14 11.41
C ASP A 187 9.43 11.61 11.69
N ARG A 188 9.28 12.83 12.20
CA ARG A 188 7.96 13.43 12.46
C ARG A 188 7.25 13.75 11.15
N LEU A 189 7.93 14.41 10.23
CA LEU A 189 7.37 14.76 8.92
C LEU A 189 6.94 13.51 8.16
N ALA A 190 7.77 12.46 8.11
CA ALA A 190 7.41 11.18 7.50
C ALA A 190 6.18 10.50 8.15
N THR A 191 5.86 10.87 9.40
CA THR A 191 4.70 10.30 10.10
C THR A 191 3.41 11.10 9.86
N VAL A 192 3.52 12.43 9.74
CA VAL A 192 2.34 13.32 9.76
C VAL A 192 2.02 13.93 8.40
N MET A 193 3.00 14.01 7.49
CA MET A 193 2.77 14.40 6.11
C MET A 193 2.28 13.21 5.29
N GLY A 194 1.30 13.43 4.43
CA GLY A 194 0.77 12.43 3.52
C GLY A 194 1.41 12.51 2.14
N GLY A 195 0.92 11.64 1.23
CA GLY A 195 1.35 11.62 -0.17
C GLY A 195 2.79 11.13 -0.36
N SER A 196 3.37 11.44 -1.53
CA SER A 196 4.74 11.08 -1.89
C SER A 196 5.81 11.95 -1.21
N SER A 197 5.41 13.01 -0.52
CA SER A 197 6.29 13.95 0.18
C SER A 197 6.52 13.58 1.66
N GLY A 198 5.75 12.62 2.20
CA GLY A 198 5.83 12.14 3.57
C GLY A 198 6.82 11.03 3.83
#